data_50665ad3a4a128587f2968363aaf47ea
#
_entry.id   50665ad3a4a128587f2968363aaf47ea
#
_cell.length_a   1.000
_cell.length_b   1.000
_cell.length_c   1.000
_cell.angle_alpha   90.00
_cell.angle_beta   90.00
_cell.angle_gamma   90.00
#
_symmetry.space_group_name_H-M   'P 1'
#
loop_
_entity.id
_entity.type
_entity.pdbx_description
1 polymer ?
#
loop_
_entity_poly.entity_id
_entity_poly.type
_entity_poly.pdbx_seq_one_letter_code
_entity_poly.pdbx_strand_id
1 'polypeptide(L)'
;MASTNSTNSLASITGALGLRATTVVAVLTCYIALCRGLRYLRRDQQHLQMPYKIREDFRKMTAEDAWKITKYVQSLEFPWMTKKALSFALFKTYGIPSISKLLCETQQLGKVEYAGRRFADTNILISEFLGYSPTSQRCNSAIARMNYLHSRYQKANKISNDDMLYTLSLFVMEVERWVKLYEWRVLTPMEICAFGTHWKGIGDAMGIDYSSLRHGPESFTDGLEFFEDIKEWAETYEKEYMVPDRYNHQLAEETTRILLANAPDALKPYGQNVVAALMDDRLRKAMMCDNPPPFYINMVKTVFGVRKFVSRWLLPPRPYAFQVRHVTDDPDPKSGRYFMTEYDSEPWYIKPTFSMRYSLLAWLRWAAGKPYPNGVGYSPQGYKVFEVGPKKLEGHGLDECEATRDRLMGSDRGRCPFAFS
;
A
#
# COMPACT_ATOMS: atom_id res chain seq x y z
N MET A 1 -28.88 -25.08 65.85
CA MET A 1 -29.11 -23.85 65.08
C MET A 1 -27.87 -23.34 64.37
N ALA A 2 -27.16 -24.17 63.59
CA ALA A 2 -25.96 -23.75 62.90
C ALA A 2 -25.92 -24.11 61.39
N SER A 3 -27.02 -24.57 60.81
CA SER A 3 -27.06 -25.04 59.40
C SER A 3 -27.71 -24.09 58.39
N THR A 4 -28.37 -23.02 58.86
CA THR A 4 -29.11 -22.10 57.97
C THR A 4 -28.29 -20.89 57.46
N ASN A 5 -27.15 -20.59 58.07
CA ASN A 5 -26.35 -19.42 57.67
C ASN A 5 -25.40 -19.66 56.49
N SER A 6 -25.00 -20.94 56.20
CA SER A 6 -24.09 -21.25 55.11
C SER A 6 -24.74 -21.30 53.75
N THR A 7 -26.02 -21.70 53.64
CA THR A 7 -26.79 -21.76 52.42
C THR A 7 -27.16 -20.34 51.90
N ASN A 8 -27.49 -19.43 52.79
CA ASN A 8 -27.81 -18.05 52.42
C ASN A 8 -26.57 -17.27 51.94
N SER A 9 -25.38 -17.55 52.46
CA SER A 9 -24.11 -16.96 52.03
C SER A 9 -23.72 -17.44 50.62
N LEU A 10 -23.85 -18.72 50.31
CA LEU A 10 -23.59 -19.29 48.99
C LEU A 10 -24.56 -18.78 47.94
N ALA A 11 -25.86 -18.66 48.24
CA ALA A 11 -26.87 -18.14 47.33
C ALA A 11 -26.64 -16.63 47.04
N SER A 12 -26.16 -15.85 48.01
CA SER A 12 -25.83 -14.43 47.80
C SER A 12 -24.55 -14.24 46.95
N ILE A 13 -23.55 -15.11 47.12
CA ILE A 13 -22.32 -15.10 46.34
C ILE A 13 -22.59 -15.52 44.89
N THR A 14 -23.37 -16.54 44.65
CA THR A 14 -23.75 -16.98 43.30
C THR A 14 -24.64 -15.97 42.59
N GLY A 15 -25.56 -15.32 43.30
CA GLY A 15 -26.37 -14.20 42.76
C GLY A 15 -25.52 -12.98 42.40
N ALA A 16 -24.57 -12.61 43.24
CA ALA A 16 -23.65 -11.50 42.98
C ALA A 16 -22.68 -11.80 41.82
N LEU A 17 -22.19 -13.03 41.69
CA LEU A 17 -21.38 -13.50 40.57
C LEU A 17 -22.21 -13.52 39.27
N GLY A 18 -23.45 -13.98 39.31
CA GLY A 18 -24.38 -13.96 38.18
C GLY A 18 -24.66 -12.53 37.69
N LEU A 19 -24.94 -11.60 38.61
CA LEU A 19 -25.19 -10.18 38.28
C LEU A 19 -23.93 -9.52 37.68
N ARG A 20 -22.74 -9.79 38.20
CA ARG A 20 -21.48 -9.29 37.64
C ARG A 20 -21.22 -9.86 36.24
N ALA A 21 -21.46 -11.12 36.02
CA ALA A 21 -21.30 -11.77 34.70
C ALA A 21 -22.26 -11.18 33.66
N THR A 22 -23.53 -11.00 34.00
CA THR A 22 -24.52 -10.37 33.11
C THR A 22 -24.20 -8.92 32.79
N THR A 23 -23.70 -8.14 33.78
CA THR A 23 -23.26 -6.76 33.54
C THR A 23 -22.06 -6.71 32.60
N VAL A 24 -21.04 -7.56 32.78
CA VAL A 24 -19.89 -7.66 31.87
C VAL A 24 -20.31 -8.01 30.45
N VAL A 25 -21.19 -9.01 30.28
CA VAL A 25 -21.70 -9.39 28.96
C VAL A 25 -22.47 -8.24 28.32
N ALA A 26 -23.33 -7.54 29.05
CA ALA A 26 -24.07 -6.39 28.55
C ALA A 26 -23.14 -5.26 28.08
N VAL A 27 -22.13 -4.91 28.90
CA VAL A 27 -21.13 -3.89 28.56
C VAL A 27 -20.34 -4.27 27.30
N LEU A 28 -19.89 -5.52 27.21
CA LEU A 28 -19.17 -6.01 26.02
C LEU A 28 -20.06 -5.99 24.76
N THR A 29 -21.32 -6.38 24.89
CA THR A 29 -22.27 -6.36 23.76
C THR A 29 -22.52 -4.93 23.29
N CYS A 30 -22.75 -3.99 24.21
CA CYS A 30 -22.90 -2.57 23.90
C CYS A 30 -21.64 -1.99 23.25
N TYR A 31 -20.46 -2.33 23.77
CA TYR A 31 -19.19 -1.91 23.19
C TYR A 31 -19.00 -2.43 21.74
N ILE A 32 -19.28 -3.70 21.51
CA ILE A 32 -19.19 -4.31 20.17
C ILE A 32 -20.19 -3.65 19.21
N ALA A 33 -21.44 -3.45 19.66
CA ALA A 33 -22.46 -2.76 18.87
C ALA A 33 -22.04 -1.32 18.53
N LEU A 34 -21.48 -0.59 19.49
CA LEU A 34 -20.95 0.76 19.30
C LEU A 34 -19.80 0.78 18.29
N CYS A 35 -18.78 -0.09 18.43
CA CYS A 35 -17.67 -0.17 17.51
C CYS A 35 -18.15 -0.41 16.07
N ARG A 36 -19.06 -1.37 15.89
CA ARG A 36 -19.63 -1.70 14.59
C ARG A 36 -20.46 -0.54 14.04
N GLY A 37 -21.36 0.04 14.85
CA GLY A 37 -22.21 1.15 14.45
C GLY A 37 -21.39 2.35 13.97
N LEU A 38 -20.36 2.75 14.74
CA LEU A 38 -19.48 3.85 14.39
C LEU A 38 -18.71 3.62 13.07
N ARG A 39 -18.29 2.38 12.80
CA ARG A 39 -17.59 2.04 11.54
C ARG A 39 -18.48 2.22 10.32
N TYR A 40 -19.70 1.66 10.38
CA TYR A 40 -20.64 1.77 9.27
C TYR A 40 -21.16 3.20 9.10
N LEU A 41 -21.46 3.88 10.20
CA LEU A 41 -21.87 5.29 10.17
C LEU A 41 -20.82 6.16 9.47
N ARG A 42 -19.54 5.99 9.79
CA ARG A 42 -18.46 6.76 9.16
C ARG A 42 -18.33 6.45 7.67
N ARG A 43 -18.39 5.17 7.28
CA ARG A 43 -18.41 4.78 5.87
C ARG A 43 -19.57 5.44 5.13
N ASP A 44 -20.78 5.36 5.70
CA ASP A 44 -21.98 5.87 5.08
C ASP A 44 -21.95 7.40 4.99
N GLN A 45 -21.44 8.09 6.00
CA GLN A 45 -21.21 9.53 5.96
C GLN A 45 -20.25 9.94 4.83
N GLN A 46 -19.14 9.22 4.65
CA GLN A 46 -18.21 9.48 3.53
C GLN A 46 -18.89 9.28 2.18
N HIS A 47 -19.70 8.23 2.04
CA HIS A 47 -20.48 8.00 0.83
C HIS A 47 -21.56 9.06 0.59
N LEU A 48 -22.20 9.56 1.65
CA LEU A 48 -23.20 10.62 1.55
C LEU A 48 -22.61 11.97 1.10
N GLN A 49 -21.34 12.22 1.41
CA GLN A 49 -20.64 13.44 0.98
C GLN A 49 -20.28 13.45 -0.51
N MET A 50 -20.23 12.28 -1.14
CA MET A 50 -19.88 12.16 -2.57
C MET A 50 -21.15 12.17 -3.44
N PRO A 51 -21.13 12.80 -4.62
CA PRO A 51 -22.31 12.90 -5.50
C PRO A 51 -22.62 11.61 -6.28
N TYR A 52 -21.82 10.55 -6.09
CA TYR A 52 -21.86 9.30 -6.86
C TYR A 52 -22.72 8.26 -6.16
N LYS A 53 -24.04 8.29 -6.36
CA LYS A 53 -25.02 7.43 -5.66
C LYS A 53 -25.38 6.17 -6.43
N ILE A 54 -25.44 6.25 -7.74
CA ILE A 54 -25.81 5.17 -8.65
C ILE A 54 -24.69 4.94 -9.66
N ARG A 55 -24.75 3.83 -10.41
CA ARG A 55 -23.72 3.43 -11.37
C ARG A 55 -23.46 4.49 -12.44
N GLU A 56 -24.51 5.15 -12.90
CA GLU A 56 -24.47 6.19 -13.94
C GLU A 56 -23.69 7.43 -13.52
N ASP A 57 -23.66 7.72 -12.21
CA ASP A 57 -22.91 8.87 -11.67
C ASP A 57 -21.40 8.67 -11.78
N PHE A 58 -20.93 7.41 -11.83
CA PHE A 58 -19.49 7.08 -11.85
C PHE A 58 -18.79 7.65 -13.09
N ARG A 59 -19.52 7.83 -14.20
CA ARG A 59 -19.00 8.47 -15.41
C ARG A 59 -18.56 9.92 -15.21
N LYS A 60 -19.04 10.56 -14.15
CA LYS A 60 -18.72 11.95 -13.80
C LYS A 60 -17.64 12.05 -12.72
N MET A 61 -17.10 10.91 -12.27
CA MET A 61 -16.12 10.92 -11.18
C MET A 61 -14.85 11.63 -11.62
N THR A 62 -14.57 12.75 -10.96
CA THR A 62 -13.37 13.53 -11.21
C THR A 62 -12.14 12.85 -10.59
N ALA A 63 -10.95 13.11 -11.14
CA ALA A 63 -9.71 12.60 -10.56
C ALA A 63 -9.46 13.16 -9.15
N GLU A 64 -9.93 14.39 -8.89
CA GLU A 64 -9.84 15.02 -7.57
C GLU A 64 -10.71 14.27 -6.53
N ASP A 65 -11.95 13.92 -6.87
CA ASP A 65 -12.83 13.19 -5.97
C ASP A 65 -12.39 11.73 -5.81
N ALA A 66 -11.92 11.11 -6.89
CA ALA A 66 -11.31 9.78 -6.85
C ALA A 66 -10.12 9.75 -5.88
N TRP A 67 -9.25 10.77 -5.92
CA TRP A 67 -8.15 10.90 -4.97
C TRP A 67 -8.65 11.08 -3.53
N LYS A 68 -9.68 11.90 -3.26
CA LYS A 68 -10.24 12.06 -1.90
C LYS A 68 -10.77 10.74 -1.36
N ILE A 69 -11.50 9.97 -2.19
CA ILE A 69 -12.05 8.66 -1.82
C ILE A 69 -10.92 7.67 -1.55
N THR A 70 -9.95 7.54 -2.45
CA THR A 70 -8.81 6.61 -2.28
C THR A 70 -7.95 7.01 -1.09
N LYS A 71 -7.69 8.30 -0.86
CA LYS A 71 -6.95 8.80 0.30
C LYS A 71 -7.65 8.43 1.61
N TYR A 72 -8.99 8.57 1.69
CA TYR A 72 -9.75 8.13 2.86
C TYR A 72 -9.55 6.63 3.12
N VAL A 73 -9.68 5.80 2.10
CA VAL A 73 -9.49 4.34 2.22
C VAL A 73 -8.07 4.01 2.69
N GLN A 74 -7.07 4.63 2.08
CA GLN A 74 -5.65 4.34 2.31
C GLN A 74 -5.10 4.89 3.62
N SER A 75 -5.65 5.99 4.15
CA SER A 75 -5.07 6.66 5.32
C SER A 75 -5.87 6.47 6.61
N LEU A 76 -7.16 6.20 6.51
CA LEU A 76 -8.08 6.08 7.66
C LEU A 76 -8.70 4.70 7.79
N GLU A 77 -9.22 4.14 6.69
CA GLU A 77 -10.00 2.92 6.73
C GLU A 77 -9.10 1.67 6.79
N PHE A 78 -8.19 1.52 5.83
CA PHE A 78 -7.33 0.33 5.67
C PHE A 78 -5.84 0.67 5.47
N PRO A 79 -5.23 1.59 6.25
CA PRO A 79 -3.88 2.09 5.94
C PRO A 79 -2.82 0.99 5.91
N TRP A 80 -2.86 0.09 6.89
CA TRP A 80 -1.89 -1.00 6.95
C TRP A 80 -2.05 -1.98 5.78
N MET A 81 -3.30 -2.35 5.46
CA MET A 81 -3.57 -3.31 4.40
C MET A 81 -3.23 -2.73 3.03
N THR A 82 -3.57 -1.47 2.76
CA THR A 82 -3.25 -0.79 1.51
C THR A 82 -1.73 -0.71 1.30
N LYS A 83 -0.99 -0.33 2.34
CA LYS A 83 0.48 -0.32 2.27
C LYS A 83 1.05 -1.69 1.93
N LYS A 84 0.55 -2.76 2.57
CA LYS A 84 1.02 -4.13 2.30
C LYS A 84 0.60 -4.62 0.92
N ALA A 85 -0.60 -4.28 0.45
CA ALA A 85 -1.07 -4.59 -0.90
C ALA A 85 -0.20 -3.93 -1.98
N LEU A 86 0.14 -2.64 -1.83
CA LEU A 86 1.02 -1.92 -2.77
C LEU A 86 2.45 -2.47 -2.75
N SER A 87 2.97 -2.83 -1.58
CA SER A 87 4.28 -3.48 -1.49
C SER A 87 4.28 -4.85 -2.16
N PHE A 88 3.18 -5.61 -2.02
CA PHE A 88 3.01 -6.89 -2.68
C PHE A 88 2.78 -6.73 -4.20
N ALA A 89 2.10 -5.69 -4.64
CA ALA A 89 1.96 -5.34 -6.05
C ALA A 89 3.34 -5.21 -6.72
N LEU A 90 4.24 -4.42 -6.13
CA LEU A 90 5.63 -4.32 -6.60
C LEU A 90 6.34 -5.66 -6.59
N PHE A 91 6.22 -6.44 -5.51
CA PHE A 91 6.82 -7.77 -5.43
C PHE A 91 6.30 -8.71 -6.53
N LYS A 92 5.01 -8.65 -6.84
CA LYS A 92 4.38 -9.50 -7.86
C LYS A 92 4.89 -9.18 -9.27
N THR A 93 5.29 -7.93 -9.56
CA THR A 93 5.91 -7.58 -10.86
C THR A 93 7.16 -8.39 -11.15
N TYR A 94 7.89 -8.81 -10.11
CA TYR A 94 9.10 -9.61 -10.25
C TYR A 94 8.86 -11.07 -10.70
N GLY A 95 7.59 -11.47 -10.86
CA GLY A 95 7.22 -12.71 -11.54
C GLY A 95 7.32 -12.63 -13.07
N ILE A 96 7.58 -11.45 -13.65
CA ILE A 96 7.70 -11.22 -15.09
C ILE A 96 9.18 -11.11 -15.47
N PRO A 97 9.70 -12.00 -16.36
CA PRO A 97 11.13 -12.06 -16.70
C PRO A 97 11.70 -10.77 -17.30
N SER A 98 10.95 -10.03 -18.13
CA SER A 98 11.40 -8.74 -18.71
C SER A 98 11.68 -7.72 -17.62
N ILE A 99 10.79 -7.59 -16.66
CA ILE A 99 10.91 -6.67 -15.51
C ILE A 99 12.07 -7.11 -14.61
N SER A 100 12.11 -8.37 -14.24
CA SER A 100 13.13 -8.91 -13.34
C SER A 100 14.54 -8.81 -13.91
N LYS A 101 14.70 -9.14 -15.19
CA LYS A 101 15.98 -9.02 -15.88
C LYS A 101 16.51 -7.59 -15.84
N LEU A 102 15.67 -6.60 -16.16
CA LEU A 102 16.07 -5.19 -16.11
C LEU A 102 16.49 -4.77 -14.71
N LEU A 103 15.72 -5.15 -13.69
CA LEU A 103 16.02 -4.80 -12.31
C LEU A 103 17.30 -5.44 -11.79
N CYS A 104 17.60 -6.69 -12.19
CA CYS A 104 18.88 -7.34 -11.90
C CYS A 104 20.05 -6.67 -12.64
N GLU A 105 19.90 -6.37 -13.93
CA GLU A 105 20.94 -5.70 -14.73
C GLU A 105 21.29 -4.31 -14.20
N THR A 106 20.32 -3.58 -13.66
CA THR A 106 20.58 -2.27 -13.06
C THR A 106 21.28 -2.35 -11.71
N GLN A 107 21.36 -3.52 -11.09
CA GLN A 107 21.95 -3.82 -9.78
C GLN A 107 21.34 -3.02 -8.60
N GLN A 108 20.27 -2.28 -8.82
CA GLN A 108 19.68 -1.40 -7.80
C GLN A 108 18.88 -2.18 -6.75
N LEU A 109 18.26 -3.29 -7.14
CA LEU A 109 17.59 -4.23 -6.23
C LEU A 109 18.37 -5.54 -6.06
N GLY A 110 19.24 -5.88 -6.99
CA GLY A 110 20.03 -7.09 -6.97
C GLY A 110 21.28 -7.04 -6.04
N LYS A 111 21.57 -5.91 -5.40
CA LYS A 111 22.64 -5.79 -4.41
C LYS A 111 22.10 -5.25 -3.09
N VAL A 112 22.42 -5.93 -1.99
CA VAL A 112 21.99 -5.59 -0.61
C VAL A 112 22.28 -4.13 -0.25
N GLU A 113 23.43 -3.61 -0.70
CA GLU A 113 23.92 -2.27 -0.41
C GLU A 113 22.98 -1.16 -0.92
N TYR A 114 22.29 -1.36 -2.06
CA TYR A 114 21.45 -0.36 -2.69
C TYR A 114 19.95 -0.65 -2.52
N ALA A 115 19.59 -1.88 -2.23
CA ALA A 115 18.21 -2.35 -2.25
C ALA A 115 17.32 -1.65 -1.22
N GLY A 116 17.84 -1.42 0.00
CA GLY A 116 17.10 -0.70 1.05
C GLY A 116 16.77 0.74 0.67
N ARG A 117 17.75 1.48 0.10
CA ARG A 117 17.53 2.85 -0.42
C ARG A 117 16.54 2.84 -1.59
N ARG A 118 16.72 1.93 -2.55
CA ARG A 118 15.84 1.82 -3.72
C ARG A 118 14.39 1.54 -3.34
N PHE A 119 14.20 0.69 -2.33
CA PHE A 119 12.87 0.42 -1.76
C PHE A 119 12.27 1.69 -1.14
N ALA A 120 13.04 2.43 -0.36
CA ALA A 120 12.60 3.70 0.23
C ALA A 120 12.28 4.77 -0.82
N ASP A 121 13.13 4.93 -1.85
CA ASP A 121 12.93 5.87 -2.96
C ASP A 121 11.61 5.59 -3.70
N THR A 122 11.32 4.32 -3.96
CA THR A 122 10.05 3.92 -4.60
C THR A 122 8.86 4.25 -3.71
N ASN A 123 8.95 3.93 -2.42
CA ASN A 123 7.89 4.22 -1.46
C ASN A 123 7.63 5.72 -1.33
N ILE A 124 8.67 6.56 -1.40
CA ILE A 124 8.51 8.02 -1.39
C ILE A 124 7.69 8.46 -2.61
N LEU A 125 8.12 8.13 -3.82
CA LEU A 125 7.44 8.57 -5.04
C LEU A 125 5.98 8.10 -5.07
N ILE A 126 5.71 6.85 -4.69
CA ILE A 126 4.35 6.33 -4.56
C ILE A 126 3.56 7.11 -3.50
N SER A 127 4.15 7.39 -2.34
CA SER A 127 3.48 8.13 -1.27
C SER A 127 3.18 9.58 -1.67
N GLU A 128 4.03 10.21 -2.47
CA GLU A 128 3.84 11.56 -2.97
C GLU A 128 2.66 11.65 -3.94
N PHE A 129 2.57 10.77 -4.94
CA PHE A 129 1.46 10.87 -5.89
C PHE A 129 0.16 10.25 -5.39
N LEU A 130 0.17 9.38 -4.38
CA LEU A 130 -1.05 8.92 -3.71
C LEU A 130 -1.52 9.86 -2.60
N GLY A 131 -0.60 10.47 -1.89
CA GLY A 131 -0.90 11.31 -0.72
C GLY A 131 -1.46 12.69 -1.05
N TYR A 132 -1.21 13.20 -2.27
CA TYR A 132 -1.53 14.58 -2.65
C TYR A 132 -2.42 14.63 -3.88
N SER A 133 -3.21 15.71 -3.97
CA SER A 133 -4.14 15.95 -5.09
C SER A 133 -3.46 15.82 -6.45
N PRO A 134 -4.12 15.25 -7.48
CA PRO A 134 -3.59 15.17 -8.84
C PRO A 134 -3.26 16.54 -9.45
N THR A 135 -3.84 17.62 -8.93
CA THR A 135 -3.54 19.01 -9.33
C THR A 135 -2.40 19.63 -8.53
N SER A 136 -1.90 18.98 -7.49
CA SER A 136 -0.85 19.53 -6.63
C SER A 136 0.54 19.46 -7.26
N GLN A 137 1.38 20.43 -6.93
CA GLN A 137 2.77 20.42 -7.35
C GLN A 137 3.52 19.16 -6.87
N ARG A 138 3.23 18.67 -5.67
CA ARG A 138 3.89 17.47 -5.09
C ARG A 138 3.60 16.23 -5.91
N CYS A 139 2.33 15.96 -6.20
CA CYS A 139 1.92 14.82 -7.03
C CYS A 139 2.59 14.89 -8.41
N ASN A 140 2.51 16.06 -9.08
CA ASN A 140 3.07 16.24 -10.41
C ASN A 140 4.59 16.16 -10.43
N SER A 141 5.28 16.66 -9.39
CA SER A 141 6.73 16.51 -9.24
C SER A 141 7.15 15.04 -9.08
N ALA A 142 6.40 14.25 -8.31
CA ALA A 142 6.72 12.84 -8.13
C ALA A 142 6.54 12.03 -9.41
N ILE A 143 5.46 12.31 -10.18
CA ILE A 143 5.24 11.68 -11.49
C ILE A 143 6.32 12.11 -12.49
N ALA A 144 6.65 13.41 -12.54
CA ALA A 144 7.71 13.91 -13.41
C ALA A 144 9.07 13.24 -13.11
N ARG A 145 9.40 13.06 -11.83
CA ARG A 145 10.62 12.34 -11.42
C ARG A 145 10.57 10.87 -11.81
N MET A 146 9.43 10.19 -11.63
CA MET A 146 9.24 8.81 -12.04
C MET A 146 9.42 8.65 -13.57
N ASN A 147 8.81 9.54 -14.35
CA ASN A 147 8.94 9.57 -15.81
C ASN A 147 10.41 9.78 -16.24
N TYR A 148 11.13 10.70 -15.59
CA TYR A 148 12.56 10.89 -15.85
C TYR A 148 13.38 9.64 -15.59
N LEU A 149 13.11 8.94 -14.46
CA LEU A 149 13.84 7.71 -14.11
C LEU A 149 13.56 6.57 -15.11
N HIS A 150 12.35 6.51 -15.68
CA HIS A 150 11.96 5.49 -16.65
C HIS A 150 12.37 5.84 -18.09
N SER A 151 12.37 7.12 -18.48
CA SER A 151 12.53 7.59 -19.86
C SER A 151 13.76 7.03 -20.57
N ARG A 152 14.90 6.95 -19.87
CA ARG A 152 16.13 6.38 -20.43
C ARG A 152 16.04 4.91 -20.79
N TYR A 153 15.28 4.14 -20.00
CA TYR A 153 15.07 2.71 -20.25
C TYR A 153 14.02 2.48 -21.34
N GLN A 154 12.99 3.33 -21.39
CA GLN A 154 12.00 3.34 -22.46
C GLN A 154 12.65 3.70 -23.79
N LYS A 155 13.47 4.78 -23.87
CA LYS A 155 14.24 5.15 -25.07
C LYS A 155 15.21 4.04 -25.53
N ALA A 156 15.68 3.22 -24.61
CA ALA A 156 16.53 2.07 -24.90
C ALA A 156 15.76 0.76 -25.18
N ASN A 157 14.43 0.83 -25.30
CA ASN A 157 13.51 -0.31 -25.47
C ASN A 157 13.70 -1.42 -24.40
N LYS A 158 14.08 -1.03 -23.17
CA LYS A 158 14.25 -1.94 -22.04
C LYS A 158 13.02 -2.00 -21.12
N ILE A 159 12.12 -1.05 -21.23
CA ILE A 159 10.80 -1.06 -20.58
C ILE A 159 9.77 -1.01 -21.69
N SER A 160 8.96 -2.04 -21.81
CA SER A 160 7.82 -2.09 -22.72
C SER A 160 6.60 -1.35 -22.16
N ASN A 161 5.66 -0.97 -23.01
CA ASN A 161 4.38 -0.45 -22.56
C ASN A 161 3.61 -1.49 -21.73
N ASP A 162 3.66 -2.75 -22.14
CA ASP A 162 2.94 -3.83 -21.46
C ASP A 162 3.51 -4.11 -20.06
N ASP A 163 4.83 -4.01 -19.85
CA ASP A 163 5.43 -4.07 -18.51
C ASP A 163 4.95 -2.91 -17.61
N MET A 164 4.80 -1.71 -18.18
CA MET A 164 4.27 -0.55 -17.45
C MET A 164 2.78 -0.70 -17.16
N LEU A 165 2.00 -1.14 -18.14
CA LEU A 165 0.57 -1.41 -17.98
C LEU A 165 0.32 -2.52 -16.97
N TYR A 166 1.12 -3.59 -16.98
CA TYR A 166 1.05 -4.65 -15.99
C TYR A 166 1.38 -4.14 -14.58
N THR A 167 2.43 -3.33 -14.45
CA THR A 167 2.77 -2.73 -13.14
C THR A 167 1.63 -1.84 -12.64
N LEU A 168 1.04 -1.02 -13.50
CA LEU A 168 -0.13 -0.20 -13.17
C LEU A 168 -1.32 -1.06 -12.75
N SER A 169 -1.62 -2.15 -13.48
CA SER A 169 -2.72 -3.05 -13.18
C SER A 169 -2.64 -3.61 -11.77
N LEU A 170 -1.44 -3.98 -11.31
CA LEU A 170 -1.25 -4.50 -9.97
C LEU A 170 -1.53 -3.46 -8.88
N PHE A 171 -1.18 -2.20 -9.10
CA PHE A 171 -1.53 -1.13 -8.16
C PHE A 171 -3.05 -0.89 -8.10
N VAL A 172 -3.74 -1.05 -9.22
CA VAL A 172 -5.21 -0.94 -9.28
C VAL A 172 -5.88 -2.11 -8.54
N MET A 173 -5.42 -3.35 -8.79
CA MET A 173 -6.10 -4.58 -8.38
C MET A 173 -5.75 -5.08 -6.99
N GLU A 174 -4.48 -4.99 -6.61
CA GLU A 174 -4.00 -5.66 -5.38
C GLU A 174 -4.62 -5.07 -4.11
N VAL A 175 -4.93 -3.77 -4.11
CA VAL A 175 -5.62 -3.15 -2.96
C VAL A 175 -7.02 -3.75 -2.79
N GLU A 176 -7.80 -3.88 -3.88
CA GLU A 176 -9.13 -4.52 -3.83
C GLU A 176 -9.00 -5.96 -3.35
N ARG A 177 -8.10 -6.73 -3.94
CA ARG A 177 -7.88 -8.15 -3.63
C ARG A 177 -7.51 -8.36 -2.16
N TRP A 178 -6.57 -7.58 -1.63
CA TRP A 178 -6.13 -7.70 -0.24
C TRP A 178 -7.19 -7.24 0.76
N VAL A 179 -7.90 -6.16 0.47
CA VAL A 179 -9.02 -5.69 1.29
C VAL A 179 -10.13 -6.75 1.33
N LYS A 180 -10.49 -7.34 0.19
CA LYS A 180 -11.49 -8.40 0.10
C LYS A 180 -11.12 -9.63 0.94
N LEU A 181 -9.85 -10.04 0.89
CA LEU A 181 -9.37 -11.22 1.61
C LEU A 181 -9.23 -10.98 3.12
N TYR A 182 -8.67 -9.83 3.52
CA TYR A 182 -8.10 -9.67 4.85
C TYR A 182 -8.70 -8.54 5.69
N GLU A 183 -9.56 -7.68 5.13
CA GLU A 183 -10.19 -6.60 5.88
C GLU A 183 -11.62 -6.92 6.33
N TRP A 184 -12.12 -6.11 7.25
CA TRP A 184 -13.42 -6.30 7.88
C TRP A 184 -14.62 -6.08 6.94
N ARG A 185 -14.44 -5.36 5.83
CA ARG A 185 -15.38 -5.21 4.72
C ARG A 185 -14.66 -5.17 3.39
N VAL A 186 -15.37 -5.39 2.31
CA VAL A 186 -14.90 -5.18 0.94
C VAL A 186 -14.98 -3.71 0.56
N LEU A 187 -14.27 -3.31 -0.49
CA LEU A 187 -14.47 -2.01 -1.13
C LEU A 187 -15.85 -1.94 -1.77
N THR A 188 -16.48 -0.76 -1.73
CA THR A 188 -17.74 -0.52 -2.42
C THR A 188 -17.49 -0.26 -3.90
N PRO A 189 -18.51 -0.40 -4.79
CA PRO A 189 -18.35 -0.08 -6.21
C PRO A 189 -17.84 1.35 -6.46
N MET A 190 -18.27 2.33 -5.65
CA MET A 190 -17.77 3.70 -5.72
C MET A 190 -16.27 3.77 -5.38
N GLU A 191 -15.83 3.06 -4.36
CA GLU A 191 -14.41 3.01 -3.97
C GLU A 191 -13.57 2.32 -5.05
N ILE A 192 -14.05 1.22 -5.65
CA ILE A 192 -13.35 0.53 -6.76
C ILE A 192 -13.26 1.45 -7.98
N CYS A 193 -14.36 2.14 -8.33
CA CYS A 193 -14.35 3.15 -9.40
C CYS A 193 -13.32 4.24 -9.12
N ALA A 194 -13.24 4.72 -7.87
CA ALA A 194 -12.27 5.73 -7.49
C ALA A 194 -10.81 5.24 -7.62
N PHE A 195 -10.52 3.99 -7.25
CA PHE A 195 -9.20 3.40 -7.50
C PHE A 195 -8.88 3.33 -9.00
N GLY A 196 -9.81 2.85 -9.83
CA GLY A 196 -9.66 2.82 -11.28
C GLY A 196 -9.41 4.22 -11.87
N THR A 197 -10.24 5.20 -11.50
CA THR A 197 -10.13 6.59 -11.97
C THR A 197 -8.79 7.23 -11.56
N HIS A 198 -8.40 7.07 -10.30
CA HIS A 198 -7.16 7.65 -9.78
C HIS A 198 -5.92 7.07 -10.47
N TRP A 199 -5.83 5.75 -10.58
CA TRP A 199 -4.69 5.09 -11.21
C TRP A 199 -4.65 5.28 -12.72
N LYS A 200 -5.80 5.37 -13.39
CA LYS A 200 -5.84 5.77 -14.82
C LYS A 200 -5.23 7.17 -15.00
N GLY A 201 -5.63 8.14 -14.18
CA GLY A 201 -5.05 9.49 -14.24
C GLY A 201 -3.53 9.53 -13.96
N ILE A 202 -2.99 8.60 -13.15
CA ILE A 202 -1.54 8.43 -12.97
C ILE A 202 -0.92 7.80 -14.22
N GLY A 203 -1.52 6.75 -14.76
CA GLY A 203 -1.04 6.09 -15.98
C GLY A 203 -1.02 7.02 -17.19
N ASP A 204 -2.06 7.85 -17.37
CA ASP A 204 -2.11 8.89 -18.40
C ASP A 204 -0.93 9.88 -18.26
N ALA A 205 -0.65 10.32 -17.03
CA ALA A 205 0.47 11.20 -16.74
C ALA A 205 1.85 10.54 -16.92
N MET A 206 1.90 9.22 -16.88
CA MET A 206 3.10 8.42 -17.17
C MET A 206 3.20 8.03 -18.66
N GLY A 207 2.19 8.36 -19.48
CA GLY A 207 2.17 8.06 -20.91
C GLY A 207 1.99 6.57 -21.21
N ILE A 208 1.25 5.85 -20.36
CA ILE A 208 0.92 4.43 -20.59
C ILE A 208 -0.17 4.35 -21.67
N ASP A 209 0.06 3.54 -22.70
CA ASP A 209 -0.91 3.24 -23.72
C ASP A 209 -1.84 2.10 -23.29
N TYR A 210 -3.14 2.27 -23.50
CA TYR A 210 -4.19 1.33 -23.14
C TYR A 210 -4.79 0.60 -24.35
N SER A 211 -4.20 0.72 -25.53
CA SER A 211 -4.70 0.09 -26.75
C SER A 211 -4.79 -1.44 -26.67
N SER A 212 -4.02 -2.06 -25.78
CA SER A 212 -4.07 -3.51 -25.50
C SER A 212 -5.28 -3.92 -24.64
N LEU A 213 -6.02 -2.98 -24.05
CA LEU A 213 -7.20 -3.26 -23.26
C LEU A 213 -8.43 -3.45 -24.18
N ARG A 214 -9.43 -4.19 -23.69
CA ARG A 214 -10.63 -4.57 -24.45
C ARG A 214 -11.38 -3.38 -25.02
N HIS A 215 -11.64 -2.34 -24.22
CA HIS A 215 -12.34 -1.16 -24.69
C HIS A 215 -11.40 -0.12 -25.32
N GLY A 216 -10.08 -0.21 -25.09
CA GLY A 216 -9.12 0.77 -25.58
C GLY A 216 -9.25 2.15 -24.89
N PRO A 217 -8.38 3.11 -25.24
CA PRO A 217 -8.26 4.37 -24.53
C PRO A 217 -9.48 5.30 -24.66
N GLU A 218 -10.23 5.21 -25.76
CA GLU A 218 -11.32 6.13 -26.08
C GLU A 218 -12.72 5.63 -25.70
N SER A 219 -12.86 4.39 -25.22
CA SER A 219 -14.16 3.74 -25.01
C SER A 219 -14.54 3.54 -23.55
N PHE A 220 -13.64 3.78 -22.61
CA PHE A 220 -13.96 3.65 -21.19
C PHE A 220 -15.02 4.65 -20.75
N THR A 221 -16.05 4.16 -20.08
CA THR A 221 -17.12 5.01 -19.56
C THR A 221 -16.82 5.53 -18.17
N ASP A 222 -16.07 4.78 -17.37
CA ASP A 222 -15.69 5.14 -15.99
C ASP A 222 -14.59 4.26 -15.40
N GLY A 223 -14.17 4.57 -14.16
CA GLY A 223 -13.10 3.87 -13.46
C GLY A 223 -13.43 2.43 -13.09
N LEU A 224 -14.69 2.05 -12.98
CA LEU A 224 -15.05 0.66 -12.68
C LEU A 224 -14.88 -0.22 -13.91
N GLU A 225 -15.30 0.25 -15.09
CA GLU A 225 -15.06 -0.44 -16.35
C GLU A 225 -13.57 -0.56 -16.65
N PHE A 226 -12.81 0.52 -16.45
CA PHE A 226 -11.35 0.46 -16.54
C PHE A 226 -10.73 -0.56 -15.57
N PHE A 227 -11.24 -0.64 -14.34
CA PHE A 227 -10.78 -1.62 -13.37
C PHE A 227 -11.04 -3.06 -13.83
N GLU A 228 -12.20 -3.33 -14.39
CA GLU A 228 -12.58 -4.66 -14.89
C GLU A 228 -11.71 -5.06 -16.09
N ASP A 229 -11.52 -4.16 -17.04
CA ASP A 229 -10.71 -4.41 -18.23
C ASP A 229 -9.23 -4.64 -17.92
N ILE A 230 -8.64 -3.78 -17.09
CA ILE A 230 -7.22 -3.92 -16.74
C ILE A 230 -6.97 -5.20 -15.93
N LYS A 231 -7.96 -5.64 -15.17
CA LYS A 231 -7.90 -6.91 -14.44
C LYS A 231 -7.94 -8.11 -15.40
N GLU A 232 -8.86 -8.14 -16.34
CA GLU A 232 -8.97 -9.20 -17.36
C GLU A 232 -7.70 -9.30 -18.20
N TRP A 233 -7.19 -8.15 -18.64
CA TRP A 233 -5.94 -8.06 -19.38
C TRP A 233 -4.76 -8.57 -18.55
N ALA A 234 -4.62 -8.13 -17.29
CA ALA A 234 -3.53 -8.55 -16.40
C ALA A 234 -3.54 -10.06 -16.13
N GLU A 235 -4.72 -10.66 -15.93
CA GLU A 235 -4.85 -12.11 -15.76
C GLU A 235 -4.39 -12.88 -17.01
N THR A 236 -4.63 -12.35 -18.21
CA THR A 236 -4.16 -12.90 -19.47
C THR A 236 -2.67 -12.73 -19.65
N TYR A 237 -2.15 -11.52 -19.35
CA TYR A 237 -0.73 -11.23 -19.37
C TYR A 237 0.06 -12.13 -18.40
N GLU A 238 -0.44 -12.35 -17.19
CA GLU A 238 0.16 -13.28 -16.24
C GLU A 238 0.20 -14.73 -16.74
N LYS A 239 -0.84 -15.18 -17.48
CA LYS A 239 -0.86 -16.55 -18.02
C LYS A 239 0.24 -16.76 -19.05
N GLU A 240 0.56 -15.74 -19.81
CA GLU A 240 1.52 -15.81 -20.91
C GLU A 240 2.94 -15.49 -20.46
N TYR A 241 3.15 -14.45 -19.64
CA TYR A 241 4.46 -13.91 -19.34
C TYR A 241 4.97 -14.21 -17.93
N MET A 242 4.12 -14.63 -16.99
CA MET A 242 4.55 -14.98 -15.63
C MET A 242 5.04 -16.44 -15.61
N VAL A 243 6.26 -16.63 -16.08
CA VAL A 243 6.90 -17.93 -16.27
C VAL A 243 8.17 -18.06 -15.41
N PRO A 244 8.61 -19.29 -15.08
CA PRO A 244 9.84 -19.51 -14.32
C PRO A 244 11.06 -18.90 -15.02
N ASP A 245 11.81 -18.07 -14.29
CA ASP A 245 13.04 -17.46 -14.78
C ASP A 245 14.02 -17.20 -13.63
N ARG A 246 15.34 -17.33 -13.92
CA ARG A 246 16.41 -17.11 -12.93
C ARG A 246 16.42 -15.70 -12.33
N TYR A 247 16.08 -14.69 -13.13
CA TYR A 247 16.03 -13.31 -12.64
C TYR A 247 14.86 -13.08 -11.71
N ASN A 248 13.70 -13.75 -11.96
CA ASN A 248 12.57 -13.75 -11.04
C ASN A 248 12.97 -14.33 -9.68
N HIS A 249 13.65 -15.48 -9.71
CA HIS A 249 14.15 -16.15 -8.50
C HIS A 249 15.10 -15.24 -7.71
N GLN A 250 16.12 -14.70 -8.39
CA GLN A 250 17.09 -13.80 -7.77
C GLN A 250 16.41 -12.60 -7.08
N LEU A 251 15.46 -11.93 -7.75
CA LEU A 251 14.76 -10.79 -7.15
C LEU A 251 13.83 -11.21 -6.01
N ALA A 252 13.19 -12.37 -6.11
CA ALA A 252 12.36 -12.91 -5.04
C ALA A 252 13.17 -13.14 -3.77
N GLU A 253 14.37 -13.74 -3.89
CA GLU A 253 15.29 -13.96 -2.76
C GLU A 253 15.75 -12.63 -2.15
N GLU A 254 16.24 -11.68 -3.00
CA GLU A 254 16.72 -10.38 -2.53
C GLU A 254 15.63 -9.57 -1.84
N THR A 255 14.43 -9.53 -2.41
CA THR A 255 13.30 -8.80 -1.84
C THR A 255 12.81 -9.46 -0.55
N THR A 256 12.75 -10.78 -0.51
CA THR A 256 12.41 -11.52 0.71
C THR A 256 13.42 -11.24 1.81
N ARG A 257 14.71 -11.14 1.49
CA ARG A 257 15.76 -10.75 2.44
C ARG A 257 15.54 -9.35 3.01
N ILE A 258 15.15 -8.38 2.18
CA ILE A 258 14.80 -7.03 2.63
C ILE A 258 13.59 -7.06 3.56
N LEU A 259 12.53 -7.78 3.19
CA LEU A 259 11.33 -7.91 4.01
C LEU A 259 11.62 -8.55 5.37
N LEU A 260 12.59 -9.46 5.42
CA LEU A 260 13.00 -10.19 6.61
C LEU A 260 14.27 -9.61 7.28
N ALA A 261 14.77 -8.47 6.82
CA ALA A 261 16.01 -7.86 7.34
C ALA A 261 15.98 -7.65 8.86
N ASN A 262 14.80 -7.42 9.41
CA ASN A 262 14.60 -7.16 10.84
C ASN A 262 14.18 -8.40 11.64
N ALA A 263 14.06 -9.56 10.99
CA ALA A 263 13.81 -10.81 11.69
C ALA A 263 15.15 -11.38 12.20
N PRO A 264 15.19 -11.92 13.42
CA PRO A 264 16.35 -12.71 13.88
C PRO A 264 16.70 -13.80 12.88
N ASP A 265 17.98 -14.07 12.68
CA ASP A 265 18.45 -15.03 11.66
C ASP A 265 17.80 -16.41 11.82
N ALA A 266 17.63 -16.87 13.04
CA ALA A 266 16.93 -18.13 13.35
C ALA A 266 15.46 -18.16 12.86
N LEU A 267 14.82 -17.01 12.67
CA LEU A 267 13.43 -16.89 12.23
C LEU A 267 13.30 -16.63 10.72
N LYS A 268 14.37 -16.28 10.02
CA LYS A 268 14.33 -15.99 8.57
C LYS A 268 13.80 -17.13 7.72
N PRO A 269 14.19 -18.42 7.92
CA PRO A 269 13.64 -19.53 7.15
C PRO A 269 12.11 -19.69 7.33
N TYR A 270 11.60 -19.42 8.54
CA TYR A 270 10.15 -19.41 8.79
C TYR A 270 9.46 -18.24 8.08
N GLY A 271 10.10 -17.06 8.07
CA GLY A 271 9.62 -15.88 7.34
C GLY A 271 9.55 -16.10 5.83
N GLN A 272 10.51 -16.81 5.24
CA GLN A 272 10.49 -17.19 3.81
C GLN A 272 9.24 -18.02 3.49
N ASN A 273 8.91 -19.02 4.31
CA ASN A 273 7.68 -19.80 4.15
C ASN A 273 6.41 -18.94 4.27
N VAL A 274 6.41 -17.92 5.15
CA VAL A 274 5.29 -16.97 5.26
C VAL A 274 5.13 -16.16 3.98
N VAL A 275 6.22 -15.63 3.43
CA VAL A 275 6.20 -14.90 2.15
C VAL A 275 5.70 -15.81 1.03
N ALA A 276 6.19 -17.04 0.93
CA ALA A 276 5.72 -18.02 -0.04
C ALA A 276 4.22 -18.37 0.13
N ALA A 277 3.70 -18.39 1.37
CA ALA A 277 2.30 -18.64 1.65
C ALA A 277 1.36 -17.47 1.26
N LEU A 278 1.89 -16.26 1.05
CA LEU A 278 1.14 -15.11 0.53
C LEU A 278 1.05 -15.08 -1.00
N MET A 279 1.95 -15.79 -1.68
CA MET A 279 1.96 -15.89 -3.15
C MET A 279 0.89 -16.86 -3.63
N ASP A 280 0.30 -16.58 -4.79
CA ASP A 280 -0.46 -17.57 -5.54
C ASP A 280 0.46 -18.60 -6.22
N ASP A 281 -0.12 -19.68 -6.74
CA ASP A 281 0.64 -20.78 -7.31
C ASP A 281 1.44 -20.39 -8.55
N ARG A 282 0.90 -19.47 -9.38
CA ARG A 282 1.58 -18.99 -10.59
C ARG A 282 2.80 -18.18 -10.21
N LEU A 283 2.65 -17.23 -9.30
CA LEU A 283 3.75 -16.39 -8.83
C LEU A 283 4.87 -17.23 -8.19
N ARG A 284 4.52 -18.21 -7.34
CA ARG A 284 5.52 -19.12 -6.74
C ARG A 284 6.30 -19.88 -7.80
N LYS A 285 5.60 -20.43 -8.79
CA LYS A 285 6.25 -21.14 -9.91
C LYS A 285 7.16 -20.21 -10.72
N ALA A 286 6.68 -19.02 -11.06
CA ALA A 286 7.45 -18.02 -11.82
C ALA A 286 8.72 -17.58 -11.07
N MET A 287 8.65 -17.47 -9.75
CA MET A 287 9.79 -17.12 -8.89
C MET A 287 10.62 -18.34 -8.48
N MET A 288 10.27 -19.55 -8.94
CA MET A 288 10.95 -20.80 -8.62
C MET A 288 11.07 -21.02 -7.10
N CYS A 289 10.04 -20.61 -6.36
CA CYS A 289 9.95 -20.78 -4.90
C CYS A 289 9.25 -22.10 -4.57
N ASP A 290 9.73 -22.77 -3.52
CA ASP A 290 9.14 -24.00 -3.02
C ASP A 290 7.72 -23.77 -2.49
N ASN A 291 6.88 -24.80 -2.53
CA ASN A 291 5.59 -24.76 -1.90
C ASN A 291 5.75 -24.74 -0.38
N PRO A 292 5.16 -23.74 0.31
CA PRO A 292 5.26 -23.68 1.76
C PRO A 292 4.47 -24.85 2.38
N PRO A 293 4.94 -25.44 3.49
CA PRO A 293 4.17 -26.40 4.23
C PRO A 293 2.75 -25.89 4.57
N PRO A 294 1.71 -26.75 4.54
CA PRO A 294 0.32 -26.35 4.79
C PRO A 294 0.11 -25.58 6.11
N PHE A 295 0.96 -25.83 7.09
CA PHE A 295 0.98 -25.10 8.36
C PHE A 295 1.08 -23.58 8.16
N TYR A 296 1.97 -23.09 7.29
CA TYR A 296 2.17 -21.65 7.06
C TYR A 296 0.98 -21.01 6.35
N ILE A 297 0.37 -21.72 5.40
CA ILE A 297 -0.85 -21.26 4.72
C ILE A 297 -1.99 -21.10 5.75
N ASN A 298 -2.18 -22.09 6.62
CA ASN A 298 -3.21 -22.05 7.66
C ASN A 298 -2.89 -20.96 8.72
N MET A 299 -1.64 -20.83 9.11
CA MET A 299 -1.18 -19.79 10.03
C MET A 299 -1.48 -18.40 9.48
N VAL A 300 -1.12 -18.12 8.22
CA VAL A 300 -1.41 -16.84 7.55
C VAL A 300 -2.92 -16.57 7.54
N LYS A 301 -3.72 -17.54 7.11
CA LYS A 301 -5.20 -17.45 7.12
C LYS A 301 -5.75 -17.15 8.51
N THR A 302 -5.23 -17.84 9.53
CA THR A 302 -5.66 -17.66 10.93
C THR A 302 -5.31 -16.27 11.45
N VAL A 303 -4.05 -15.83 11.27
CA VAL A 303 -3.60 -14.51 11.74
C VAL A 303 -4.41 -13.39 11.09
N PHE A 304 -4.61 -13.43 9.77
CA PHE A 304 -5.45 -12.44 9.09
C PHE A 304 -6.94 -12.60 9.46
N GLY A 305 -7.43 -13.81 9.69
CA GLY A 305 -8.80 -14.06 10.17
C GLY A 305 -9.05 -13.45 11.56
N VAL A 306 -8.12 -13.67 12.49
CA VAL A 306 -8.17 -13.04 13.83
C VAL A 306 -8.10 -11.52 13.71
N ARG A 307 -7.18 -10.97 12.90
CA ARG A 307 -7.10 -9.52 12.66
C ARG A 307 -8.41 -8.96 12.09
N LYS A 308 -9.00 -9.65 11.12
CA LYS A 308 -10.31 -9.30 10.50
C LYS A 308 -11.42 -9.28 11.56
N PHE A 309 -11.46 -10.30 12.44
CA PHE A 309 -12.42 -10.37 13.54
C PHE A 309 -12.23 -9.21 14.52
N VAL A 310 -11.00 -8.99 15.01
CA VAL A 310 -10.67 -7.92 15.95
C VAL A 310 -11.02 -6.55 15.36
N SER A 311 -10.64 -6.31 14.10
CA SER A 311 -10.94 -5.05 13.41
C SER A 311 -12.44 -4.84 13.23
N ARG A 312 -13.19 -5.89 12.97
CA ARG A 312 -14.65 -5.82 12.73
C ARG A 312 -15.46 -5.56 14.00
N TRP A 313 -15.07 -6.18 15.11
CA TRP A 313 -15.90 -6.28 16.30
C TRP A 313 -15.36 -5.55 17.52
N LEU A 314 -14.03 -5.46 17.66
CA LEU A 314 -13.40 -5.00 18.89
C LEU A 314 -12.69 -3.64 18.77
N LEU A 315 -12.43 -3.14 17.55
CA LEU A 315 -11.76 -1.86 17.37
C LEU A 315 -12.73 -0.81 16.81
N PRO A 316 -12.80 0.38 17.42
CA PRO A 316 -13.54 1.51 16.83
C PRO A 316 -12.85 2.00 15.54
N PRO A 317 -13.52 2.79 14.69
CA PRO A 317 -12.89 3.40 13.55
C PRO A 317 -11.73 4.31 13.98
N ARG A 318 -10.67 4.36 13.21
CA ARG A 318 -9.50 5.22 13.48
C ARG A 318 -9.90 6.69 13.53
N PRO A 319 -9.67 7.43 14.61
CA PRO A 319 -9.93 8.87 14.64
C PRO A 319 -9.16 9.63 13.55
N TYR A 320 -9.72 10.72 13.03
CA TYR A 320 -9.07 11.55 12.01
C TYR A 320 -7.70 12.09 12.46
N ALA A 321 -7.54 12.40 13.75
CA ALA A 321 -6.25 12.82 14.32
C ALA A 321 -5.14 11.77 14.18
N PHE A 322 -5.50 10.50 13.99
CA PHE A 322 -4.56 9.38 13.77
C PHE A 322 -4.54 8.91 12.31
N GLN A 323 -4.93 9.80 11.38
CA GLN A 323 -4.76 9.54 9.95
C GLN A 323 -3.30 9.18 9.65
N VAL A 324 -3.09 8.08 8.93
CA VAL A 324 -1.74 7.64 8.57
C VAL A 324 -1.22 8.51 7.42
N ARG A 325 -0.01 9.00 7.60
CA ARG A 325 0.74 9.76 6.60
C ARG A 325 2.09 9.08 6.47
N HIS A 326 2.51 8.80 5.26
CA HIS A 326 3.79 8.11 5.03
C HIS A 326 4.95 9.08 4.85
N VAL A 327 4.64 10.33 4.51
CA VAL A 327 5.58 11.44 4.35
C VAL A 327 5.03 12.69 5.06
N THR A 328 5.91 13.63 5.39
CA THR A 328 5.50 14.89 6.04
C THR A 328 4.72 15.76 5.06
N ASP A 329 3.65 16.42 5.54
CA ASP A 329 2.84 17.32 4.71
C ASP A 329 3.62 18.59 4.32
N ASP A 330 4.31 19.19 5.29
CA ASP A 330 5.08 20.41 5.10
C ASP A 330 6.58 20.10 5.04
N PRO A 331 7.33 20.88 4.25
CA PRO A 331 8.78 20.78 4.24
C PRO A 331 9.36 21.32 5.55
N ASP A 332 10.50 20.84 5.94
CA ASP A 332 11.23 21.38 7.07
C ASP A 332 11.59 22.85 6.81
N PRO A 333 11.23 23.79 7.70
CA PRO A 333 11.44 25.23 7.46
C PRO A 333 12.90 25.65 7.24
N LYS A 334 13.85 24.86 7.73
CA LYS A 334 15.30 25.17 7.62
C LYS A 334 15.90 24.63 6.33
N SER A 335 15.50 23.43 5.93
CA SER A 335 16.13 22.72 4.80
C SER A 335 15.27 22.69 3.54
N GLY A 336 13.97 22.98 3.64
CA GLY A 336 13.01 22.84 2.55
C GLY A 336 12.81 21.37 2.11
N ARG A 337 13.20 20.39 2.95
CA ARG A 337 13.16 18.96 2.65
C ARG A 337 12.01 18.29 3.36
N TYR A 338 11.50 17.21 2.76
CA TYR A 338 10.48 16.34 3.33
C TYR A 338 11.11 15.12 3.98
N PHE A 339 10.33 14.43 4.82
CA PHE A 339 10.77 13.23 5.54
C PHE A 339 9.75 12.12 5.43
N MET A 340 10.22 10.88 5.48
CA MET A 340 9.36 9.75 5.78
C MET A 340 8.98 9.75 7.27
N THR A 341 7.76 9.32 7.57
CA THR A 341 7.23 9.25 8.94
C THR A 341 7.42 7.87 9.57
N GLU A 342 7.65 6.87 8.75
CA GLU A 342 7.86 5.48 9.16
C GLU A 342 8.83 4.77 8.20
N TYR A 343 9.43 3.68 8.67
CA TYR A 343 10.30 2.84 7.86
C TYR A 343 10.05 1.36 8.14
N ASP A 344 10.26 0.53 7.14
CA ASP A 344 10.08 -0.93 7.25
C ASP A 344 11.39 -1.63 7.67
N SER A 345 12.46 -1.52 6.88
CA SER A 345 13.75 -2.16 7.15
C SER A 345 14.80 -1.19 7.72
N GLU A 346 15.05 -0.10 7.01
CA GLU A 346 16.10 0.87 7.30
C GLU A 346 15.51 2.29 7.37
N PRO A 347 16.04 3.18 8.23
CA PRO A 347 15.47 4.50 8.49
C PRO A 347 15.84 5.55 7.44
N TRP A 348 15.73 5.20 6.14
CA TRP A 348 15.95 6.12 5.03
C TRP A 348 15.03 7.33 5.11
N TYR A 349 15.59 8.52 5.03
CA TYR A 349 14.89 9.81 5.02
C TYR A 349 14.05 10.09 6.27
N ILE A 350 14.34 9.41 7.38
CA ILE A 350 13.68 9.65 8.67
C ILE A 350 14.39 10.77 9.42
N LYS A 351 13.61 11.76 9.89
CA LYS A 351 14.13 12.81 10.78
C LYS A 351 14.48 12.20 12.13
N PRO A 352 15.73 12.30 12.62
CA PRO A 352 16.16 11.70 13.88
C PRO A 352 15.68 12.51 15.09
N THR A 353 14.36 12.56 15.30
CA THR A 353 13.76 13.24 16.46
C THR A 353 13.97 12.46 17.75
N PHE A 354 13.83 13.13 18.91
CA PHE A 354 13.95 12.50 20.21
C PHE A 354 13.00 11.30 20.36
N SER A 355 11.74 11.45 19.93
CA SER A 355 10.75 10.36 20.01
C SER A 355 11.10 9.18 19.09
N MET A 356 11.65 9.43 17.90
CA MET A 356 12.10 8.37 16.99
C MET A 356 13.31 7.59 17.52
N ARG A 357 14.11 8.20 18.39
CA ARG A 357 15.32 7.58 18.96
C ARG A 357 15.08 6.93 20.31
N TYR A 358 14.23 7.49 21.17
CA TYR A 358 14.14 7.13 22.58
C TYR A 358 12.75 6.73 23.07
N SER A 359 11.74 6.63 22.19
CA SER A 359 10.43 6.10 22.58
C SER A 359 10.51 4.59 22.88
N LEU A 360 9.55 4.09 23.66
CA LEU A 360 9.42 2.64 23.93
C LEU A 360 9.40 1.83 22.62
N LEU A 361 8.72 2.33 21.59
CA LEU A 361 8.68 1.68 20.28
C LEU A 361 10.06 1.65 19.61
N ALA A 362 10.86 2.70 19.74
CA ALA A 362 12.23 2.72 19.24
C ALA A 362 13.11 1.66 19.94
N TRP A 363 12.98 1.52 21.25
CA TRP A 363 13.67 0.48 22.03
C TRP A 363 13.24 -0.93 21.63
N LEU A 364 11.94 -1.17 21.44
CA LEU A 364 11.43 -2.46 20.99
C LEU A 364 11.94 -2.81 19.58
N ARG A 365 12.00 -1.82 18.69
CA ARG A 365 12.57 -1.99 17.33
C ARG A 365 14.05 -2.32 17.39
N TRP A 366 14.81 -1.60 18.22
CA TRP A 366 16.23 -1.87 18.42
C TRP A 366 16.48 -3.26 19.01
N ALA A 367 15.73 -3.65 20.02
CA ALA A 367 15.80 -5.00 20.61
C ALA A 367 15.47 -6.10 19.59
N ALA A 368 14.63 -5.79 18.60
CA ALA A 368 14.31 -6.65 17.45
C ALA A 368 15.33 -6.56 16.29
N GLY A 369 16.51 -5.92 16.52
CA GLY A 369 17.58 -5.81 15.52
C GLY A 369 17.42 -4.71 14.48
N LYS A 370 16.39 -3.83 14.61
CA LYS A 370 16.20 -2.72 13.67
C LYS A 370 17.14 -1.56 13.96
N PRO A 371 17.80 -0.99 12.94
CA PRO A 371 18.55 0.23 13.12
C PRO A 371 17.59 1.38 13.51
N TYR A 372 17.97 2.19 14.49
CA TYR A 372 17.23 3.41 14.81
C TYR A 372 17.86 4.63 14.13
N PRO A 373 17.11 5.71 13.90
CA PRO A 373 17.64 6.91 13.27
C PRO A 373 18.67 7.58 14.18
N ASN A 374 19.96 7.39 13.89
CA ASN A 374 21.07 7.93 14.68
C ASN A 374 21.61 9.28 14.18
N GLY A 375 21.07 9.79 13.08
CA GLY A 375 21.53 11.02 12.44
C GLY A 375 22.72 10.83 11.49
N VAL A 376 23.17 9.58 11.28
CA VAL A 376 24.27 9.24 10.37
C VAL A 376 23.79 8.16 9.39
N GLY A 377 24.17 8.28 8.13
CA GLY A 377 23.68 7.39 7.07
C GLY A 377 22.18 7.61 6.76
N TYR A 378 21.61 6.80 5.92
CA TYR A 378 20.17 6.75 5.62
C TYR A 378 19.50 8.10 5.26
N SER A 379 20.27 9.10 4.79
CA SER A 379 19.79 10.45 4.41
C SER A 379 18.93 11.12 5.51
N PRO A 380 19.43 11.32 6.73
CA PRO A 380 18.67 11.89 7.85
C PRO A 380 18.27 13.35 7.63
N GLN A 381 18.83 14.02 6.62
CA GLN A 381 18.47 15.37 6.17
C GLN A 381 17.12 15.41 5.41
N GLY A 382 16.55 14.26 5.09
CA GLY A 382 15.32 14.17 4.29
C GLY A 382 15.58 14.22 2.78
N TYR A 383 14.54 14.44 1.98
CA TYR A 383 14.59 14.42 0.52
C TYR A 383 13.92 15.65 -0.10
N LYS A 384 14.32 16.00 -1.31
CA LYS A 384 13.53 16.78 -2.27
C LYS A 384 13.02 15.82 -3.35
N VAL A 385 11.79 16.01 -3.84
CA VAL A 385 11.14 15.08 -4.74
C VAL A 385 12.00 14.76 -5.98
N PHE A 386 12.63 15.78 -6.58
CA PHE A 386 13.47 15.60 -7.77
C PHE A 386 14.85 14.97 -7.49
N GLU A 387 15.25 14.84 -6.22
CA GLU A 387 16.49 14.14 -5.84
C GLU A 387 16.29 12.66 -5.59
N VAL A 388 15.02 12.20 -5.45
CA VAL A 388 14.69 10.80 -5.15
C VAL A 388 15.11 9.88 -6.30
N GLY A 389 15.70 8.74 -5.96
CA GLY A 389 16.13 7.71 -6.91
C GLY A 389 17.59 7.30 -6.74
N PRO A 390 18.16 6.53 -7.70
CA PRO A 390 19.52 6.04 -7.62
C PRO A 390 20.54 7.16 -7.39
N LYS A 391 21.48 6.96 -6.47
CA LYS A 391 22.49 7.98 -6.08
C LYS A 391 23.19 8.62 -7.28
N LYS A 392 23.47 7.83 -8.32
CA LYS A 392 24.09 8.32 -9.57
C LYS A 392 23.20 9.28 -10.38
N LEU A 393 21.91 9.37 -10.08
CA LEU A 393 20.94 10.25 -10.73
C LEU A 393 20.43 11.34 -9.79
N GLU A 394 20.96 11.41 -8.57
CA GLU A 394 20.67 12.49 -7.61
C GLU A 394 21.13 13.83 -8.18
N GLY A 395 20.24 14.82 -8.25
CA GLY A 395 20.53 16.12 -8.84
C GLY A 395 20.58 16.18 -10.38
N HIS A 396 20.37 15.06 -11.08
CA HIS A 396 20.33 15.03 -12.54
C HIS A 396 18.90 15.17 -13.08
N GLY A 397 18.76 15.79 -14.25
CA GLY A 397 17.50 15.95 -14.97
C GLY A 397 16.51 16.90 -14.29
N LEU A 398 17.00 17.88 -13.54
CA LEU A 398 16.13 18.83 -12.82
C LEU A 398 15.27 19.63 -13.81
N ASP A 399 15.87 20.19 -14.86
CA ASP A 399 15.17 20.99 -15.89
C ASP A 399 14.09 20.14 -16.61
N GLU A 400 14.42 18.87 -16.94
CA GLU A 400 13.48 17.94 -17.58
C GLU A 400 12.33 17.57 -16.63
N CYS A 401 12.61 17.37 -15.35
CA CYS A 401 11.59 17.12 -14.33
C CYS A 401 10.69 18.35 -14.13
N GLU A 402 11.26 19.57 -14.08
CA GLU A 402 10.51 20.81 -13.96
C GLU A 402 9.62 21.05 -15.17
N ALA A 403 10.15 20.95 -16.38
CA ALA A 403 9.37 21.06 -17.61
C ALA A 403 8.23 20.05 -17.68
N THR A 404 8.47 18.78 -17.25
CA THR A 404 7.43 17.74 -17.20
C THR A 404 6.39 18.06 -16.14
N ARG A 405 6.79 18.49 -14.93
CA ARG A 405 5.85 18.93 -13.89
C ARG A 405 4.97 20.07 -14.38
N ASP A 406 5.55 21.09 -15.00
CA ASP A 406 4.81 22.27 -15.43
C ASP A 406 3.84 21.94 -16.55
N ARG A 407 4.21 21.05 -17.48
CA ARG A 407 3.29 20.50 -18.49
C ARG A 407 2.14 19.75 -17.84
N LEU A 408 2.40 18.89 -16.84
CA LEU A 408 1.36 18.16 -16.11
C LEU A 408 0.44 19.08 -15.32
N MET A 409 0.97 20.12 -14.71
CA MET A 409 0.19 21.13 -13.99
C MET A 409 -0.62 22.03 -14.93
N GLY A 410 -0.16 22.26 -16.14
CA GLY A 410 -0.89 22.97 -17.18
C GLY A 410 -2.01 22.18 -17.83
N SER A 411 -2.03 20.84 -17.64
CA SER A 411 -3.14 19.98 -18.04
C SER A 411 -4.16 19.88 -16.89
N ASP A 412 -5.45 19.77 -17.24
CA ASP A 412 -6.53 19.68 -16.24
C ASP A 412 -6.64 18.26 -15.64
N ARG A 413 -5.65 17.88 -14.85
CA ARG A 413 -5.58 16.57 -14.21
C ARG A 413 -6.59 16.35 -13.08
N GLY A 414 -7.35 17.38 -12.71
CA GLY A 414 -8.42 17.29 -11.72
C GLY A 414 -9.72 16.74 -12.28
N ARG A 415 -9.93 16.81 -13.60
CA ARG A 415 -11.15 16.36 -14.28
C ARG A 415 -11.30 14.83 -14.31
N CYS A 416 -12.44 14.40 -14.79
CA CYS A 416 -12.69 12.99 -15.10
C CYS A 416 -11.76 12.54 -16.24
N PRO A 417 -10.93 11.49 -16.06
CA PRO A 417 -10.02 11.03 -17.11
C PRO A 417 -10.71 10.22 -18.20
N PHE A 418 -12.03 10.01 -18.09
CA PHE A 418 -12.88 9.31 -19.05
C PHE A 418 -13.82 10.27 -19.80
N ALA A 419 -13.81 11.56 -19.47
CA ALA A 419 -14.57 12.54 -20.22
C ALA A 419 -13.89 12.76 -21.57
N PHE A 420 -14.59 12.41 -22.62
CA PHE A 420 -14.24 12.79 -23.98
C PHE A 420 -14.45 14.29 -24.12
N SER A 421 -13.43 14.99 -24.57
CA SER A 421 -13.51 16.40 -24.98
C SER A 421 -14.31 16.55 -26.25
#